data_be4337966be7ba329847066fd843ab71
#
_entry.id   be4337966be7ba329847066fd843ab71
#
_cell.length_a   1.000
_cell.length_b   1.000
_cell.length_c   1.000
_cell.angle_alpha   90.00
_cell.angle_beta   90.00
_cell.angle_gamma   90.00
#
_symmetry.space_group_name_H-M   'P 1'
#
loop_
_entity.id
_entity.type
_entity.pdbx_description
1 polymer ?
#
loop_
_entity_poly.entity_id
_entity_poly.type
_entity_poly.pdbx_seq_one_letter_code
_entity_poly.pdbx_strand_id
1 'polypeptide(L)'
;MKQSILRTLFLTIGMGSLSLPAIGQKPKVFPDYTYVYEPSDSIQMTIFDDAQYRAYYEKQYRDDPSVPQAYPWMQVLQIGRNYQAFLDYGALRRDSIWNASVKARKKYGEFEAEKRAASKDTFSHLKLIFDRSKGMINAHEMIFINKYRYTEPIPQQQWTMVEGDSTILGYTCHKATTRFRGRDYVAWYTEEIPYPYGPYKFGGLPGLIACIYDTQREHIYTLVGFEKAPALDYIYYGNGRRKINEVTREEVNKLQRQFHEQPNLFKSDLITPAPGTKINRQPKPYNPIELE
;
A
#
# COMPACT_ATOMS: atom_id res chain seq x y z
N MET A 1 -51.82 63.14 -15.11
CA MET A 1 -52.30 63.18 -16.49
C MET A 1 -51.11 63.38 -17.43
N LYS A 2 -51.09 62.60 -18.49
CA LYS A 2 -50.20 62.66 -19.68
C LYS A 2 -48.79 62.07 -19.57
N GLN A 3 -48.71 60.90 -20.19
CA GLN A 3 -47.55 60.18 -20.70
C GLN A 3 -46.81 61.00 -21.73
N SER A 4 -45.51 60.84 -21.81
CA SER A 4 -44.80 61.03 -23.04
C SER A 4 -43.65 60.00 -23.15
N ILE A 5 -43.75 59.26 -24.23
CA ILE A 5 -42.88 58.17 -24.64
C ILE A 5 -41.65 58.81 -25.33
N LEU A 6 -40.44 58.49 -24.84
CA LEU A 6 -39.21 58.83 -25.59
C LEU A 6 -38.57 57.49 -26.03
N ARG A 7 -38.57 57.26 -27.34
CA ARG A 7 -37.87 56.18 -28.00
C ARG A 7 -36.39 56.57 -28.13
N THR A 8 -35.54 55.81 -27.47
CA THR A 8 -34.10 55.90 -27.67
C THR A 8 -33.59 54.77 -28.55
N LEU A 9 -33.00 55.13 -29.65
CA LEU A 9 -32.39 54.27 -30.65
C LEU A 9 -31.05 53.75 -30.10
N PHE A 10 -30.92 52.44 -29.92
CA PHE A 10 -29.66 51.81 -29.58
C PHE A 10 -28.94 51.38 -30.87
N LEU A 11 -27.79 52.01 -31.11
CA LEU A 11 -26.83 51.63 -32.13
C LEU A 11 -26.01 50.45 -31.55
N THR A 12 -26.19 49.26 -32.12
CA THR A 12 -25.36 48.09 -31.78
C THR A 12 -24.06 48.15 -32.56
N ILE A 13 -22.98 48.48 -31.82
CA ILE A 13 -21.61 48.28 -32.32
C ILE A 13 -21.27 46.82 -32.02
N GLY A 14 -21.14 46.01 -33.07
CA GLY A 14 -20.69 44.62 -32.98
C GLY A 14 -19.21 44.58 -32.60
N MET A 15 -18.92 44.28 -31.33
CA MET A 15 -17.60 43.80 -30.92
C MET A 15 -17.52 42.30 -31.20
N GLY A 16 -16.86 41.93 -32.28
CA GLY A 16 -16.45 40.57 -32.54
C GLY A 16 -15.50 40.09 -31.45
N SER A 17 -15.99 39.31 -30.52
CA SER A 17 -15.13 38.56 -29.57
C SER A 17 -14.45 37.43 -30.34
N LEU A 18 -13.15 37.59 -30.63
CA LEU A 18 -12.27 36.48 -30.98
C LEU A 18 -12.20 35.56 -29.78
N SER A 19 -13.05 34.55 -29.75
CA SER A 19 -12.91 33.42 -28.83
C SER A 19 -11.73 32.61 -29.30
N LEU A 20 -10.59 32.74 -28.61
CA LEU A 20 -9.51 31.76 -28.68
C LEU A 20 -10.11 30.39 -28.34
N PRO A 21 -9.84 29.32 -29.13
CA PRO A 21 -10.30 28.01 -28.78
C PRO A 21 -9.64 27.63 -27.46
N ALA A 22 -10.45 27.44 -26.42
CA ALA A 22 -9.99 26.78 -25.19
C ALA A 22 -9.39 25.46 -25.62
N ILE A 23 -8.07 25.30 -25.43
CA ILE A 23 -7.40 24.01 -25.59
C ILE A 23 -8.09 23.07 -24.64
N GLY A 24 -8.98 22.24 -25.19
CA GLY A 24 -9.88 21.39 -24.44
C GLY A 24 -9.11 20.41 -23.57
N GLN A 25 -9.11 20.63 -22.27
CA GLN A 25 -8.93 19.54 -21.35
C GLN A 25 -10.01 18.52 -21.70
N LYS A 26 -9.56 17.35 -22.21
CA LYS A 26 -10.49 16.21 -22.39
C LYS A 26 -11.19 16.00 -21.06
N PRO A 27 -12.53 16.00 -21.01
CA PRO A 27 -13.24 15.76 -19.77
C PRO A 27 -12.72 14.44 -19.18
N LYS A 28 -12.42 14.41 -17.89
CA LYS A 28 -12.13 13.16 -17.17
C LYS A 28 -13.37 12.30 -17.28
N VAL A 29 -13.39 11.41 -18.26
CA VAL A 29 -14.46 10.44 -18.41
C VAL A 29 -14.26 9.47 -17.24
N PHE A 30 -15.09 9.61 -16.19
CA PHE A 30 -15.29 8.52 -15.25
C PHE A 30 -15.82 7.36 -16.09
N PRO A 31 -15.27 6.14 -15.94
CA PRO A 31 -15.81 5.02 -16.69
C PRO A 31 -17.31 4.94 -16.43
N ASP A 32 -18.08 4.93 -17.50
CA ASP A 32 -19.52 4.69 -17.42
C ASP A 32 -19.72 3.37 -16.66
N TYR A 33 -20.72 3.32 -15.78
CA TYR A 33 -21.07 2.11 -15.04
C TYR A 33 -21.41 0.93 -15.97
N THR A 34 -21.70 1.21 -17.24
CA THR A 34 -21.94 0.23 -18.29
C THR A 34 -20.67 -0.22 -19.03
N TYR A 35 -19.50 0.42 -18.76
CA TYR A 35 -18.24 0.06 -19.40
C TYR A 35 -17.87 -1.39 -19.09
N VAL A 36 -17.65 -2.18 -20.15
CA VAL A 36 -17.18 -3.56 -20.06
C VAL A 36 -15.67 -3.56 -20.18
N TYR A 37 -14.98 -4.14 -19.18
CA TYR A 37 -13.54 -4.20 -19.20
C TYR A 37 -13.02 -5.14 -20.29
N GLU A 38 -11.96 -4.70 -20.94
CA GLU A 38 -11.22 -5.46 -21.93
C GLU A 38 -9.98 -6.10 -21.30
N PRO A 39 -9.43 -7.17 -21.89
CA PRO A 39 -8.22 -7.83 -21.36
C PRO A 39 -7.03 -6.88 -21.16
N SER A 40 -6.94 -5.81 -21.97
CA SER A 40 -5.95 -4.75 -21.83
C SER A 40 -6.07 -3.92 -20.55
N ASP A 41 -7.22 -3.98 -19.87
CA ASP A 41 -7.45 -3.30 -18.60
C ASP A 41 -6.94 -4.11 -17.40
N SER A 42 -6.50 -5.36 -17.62
CA SER A 42 -5.88 -6.17 -16.56
C SER A 42 -4.60 -5.53 -16.03
N ILE A 43 -4.29 -5.82 -14.77
CA ILE A 43 -3.02 -5.41 -14.21
C ILE A 43 -1.91 -6.13 -14.94
N GLN A 44 -1.11 -5.39 -15.69
CA GLN A 44 0.10 -5.93 -16.30
C GLN A 44 1.09 -6.29 -15.18
N MET A 45 1.57 -7.52 -15.15
CA MET A 45 2.38 -8.05 -14.07
C MET A 45 3.77 -8.43 -14.57
N THR A 46 4.80 -8.06 -13.81
CA THR A 46 6.09 -8.75 -13.84
C THR A 46 6.04 -9.82 -12.76
N ILE A 47 5.91 -11.09 -13.18
CA ILE A 47 5.84 -12.25 -12.28
C ILE A 47 7.27 -12.72 -12.00
N PHE A 48 7.58 -12.96 -10.72
CA PHE A 48 8.88 -13.45 -10.25
C PHE A 48 8.85 -14.92 -9.86
N ASP A 49 7.74 -15.36 -9.23
CA ASP A 49 7.60 -16.73 -8.73
C ASP A 49 6.11 -17.07 -8.52
N ASP A 50 5.82 -18.34 -8.30
CA ASP A 50 4.54 -18.81 -7.79
C ASP A 50 4.61 -18.90 -6.26
N ALA A 51 3.61 -18.36 -5.56
CA ALA A 51 3.51 -18.55 -4.14
C ALA A 51 3.14 -20.00 -3.82
N GLN A 52 3.85 -20.63 -2.91
CA GLN A 52 3.59 -21.97 -2.40
C GLN A 52 2.76 -21.92 -1.11
N TYR A 53 3.04 -20.93 -0.25
CA TYR A 53 2.36 -20.73 1.03
C TYR A 53 2.07 -19.25 1.24
N ARG A 54 1.09 -19.00 2.13
CA ARG A 54 0.77 -17.69 2.67
C ARG A 54 0.79 -17.73 4.18
N ALA A 55 1.47 -16.77 4.78
CA ALA A 55 1.35 -16.46 6.20
C ALA A 55 0.64 -15.12 6.37
N TYR A 56 -0.46 -15.10 7.10
CA TYR A 56 -1.26 -13.90 7.34
C TYR A 56 -0.91 -13.32 8.69
N TYR A 57 -0.63 -12.03 8.71
CA TYR A 57 -0.30 -11.30 9.92
C TYR A 57 -1.32 -10.20 10.17
N GLU A 58 -1.89 -10.20 11.36
CA GLU A 58 -2.51 -9.00 11.88
C GLU A 58 -1.40 -8.04 12.31
N LYS A 59 -1.37 -6.85 11.71
CA LYS A 59 -0.50 -5.77 12.14
C LYS A 59 -1.28 -4.80 12.99
N GLN A 60 -0.77 -4.52 14.19
CA GLN A 60 -1.21 -3.41 15.02
C GLN A 60 -0.13 -2.33 14.99
N TYR A 61 -0.53 -1.10 14.77
CA TYR A 61 0.36 0.03 14.64
C TYR A 61 -0.18 1.23 15.38
N ARG A 62 0.68 1.89 16.10
CA ARG A 62 0.39 3.11 16.81
C ARG A 62 1.20 4.25 16.17
N ASP A 63 0.53 5.05 15.35
CA ASP A 63 1.14 6.21 14.67
C ASP A 63 1.42 7.36 15.63
N ASP A 64 0.60 7.50 16.67
CA ASP A 64 0.77 8.43 17.77
C ASP A 64 0.94 7.65 19.09
N PRO A 65 2.15 7.60 19.66
CA PRO A 65 2.40 6.91 20.93
C PRO A 65 1.57 7.42 22.09
N SER A 66 1.08 8.67 22.03
CA SER A 66 0.21 9.26 23.06
C SER A 66 -1.22 8.74 23.03
N VAL A 67 -1.64 8.11 21.92
CA VAL A 67 -2.97 7.55 21.72
C VAL A 67 -2.94 6.03 21.93
N PRO A 68 -3.74 5.47 22.87
CA PRO A 68 -3.69 4.04 23.17
C PRO A 68 -4.22 3.13 22.05
N GLN A 69 -5.01 3.69 21.13
CA GLN A 69 -5.70 2.91 20.11
C GLN A 69 -4.82 2.64 18.90
N ALA A 70 -4.61 1.36 18.59
CA ALA A 70 -4.09 0.89 17.32
C ALA A 70 -5.22 0.28 16.48
N TYR A 71 -5.18 0.48 15.17
CA TYR A 71 -6.12 -0.16 14.24
C TYR A 71 -5.43 -1.39 13.65
N PRO A 72 -6.01 -2.59 13.82
CA PRO A 72 -5.45 -3.79 13.19
C PRO A 72 -5.77 -3.79 11.70
N TRP A 73 -4.81 -4.22 10.89
CA TRP A 73 -5.04 -4.58 9.49
C TRP A 73 -4.23 -5.78 9.08
N MET A 74 -4.65 -6.40 7.98
CA MET A 74 -4.08 -7.65 7.54
C MET A 74 -2.93 -7.44 6.55
N GLN A 75 -1.83 -8.11 6.79
CA GLN A 75 -0.72 -8.23 5.86
C GLN A 75 -0.47 -9.70 5.53
N VAL A 76 0.12 -9.96 4.39
CA VAL A 76 0.40 -11.31 3.93
C VAL A 76 1.86 -11.43 3.51
N LEU A 77 2.48 -12.51 3.94
CA LEU A 77 3.76 -13.00 3.43
C LEU A 77 3.46 -14.15 2.46
N GLN A 78 3.71 -13.93 1.18
CA GLN A 78 3.73 -14.96 0.15
C GLN A 78 5.12 -15.60 0.12
N ILE A 79 5.18 -16.93 0.19
CA ILE A 79 6.41 -17.71 0.19
C ILE A 79 6.43 -18.52 -1.10
N GLY A 80 7.33 -18.20 -2.01
CA GLY A 80 7.65 -18.94 -3.22
C GLY A 80 8.93 -19.76 -3.06
N ARG A 81 9.42 -20.30 -4.16
CA ARG A 81 10.66 -21.10 -4.18
C ARG A 81 11.91 -20.22 -4.02
N ASN A 82 12.00 -19.17 -4.83
CA ASN A 82 13.17 -18.29 -4.88
C ASN A 82 12.85 -16.86 -4.41
N TYR A 83 11.56 -16.51 -4.45
CA TYR A 83 11.08 -15.19 -4.08
C TYR A 83 10.09 -15.25 -2.95
N GLN A 84 9.97 -14.14 -2.25
CA GLN A 84 8.92 -13.87 -1.27
C GLN A 84 8.34 -12.50 -1.53
N ALA A 85 7.10 -12.28 -1.12
CA ALA A 85 6.53 -10.94 -1.08
C ALA A 85 5.85 -10.70 0.26
N PHE A 86 6.07 -9.53 0.84
CA PHE A 86 5.34 -9.05 2.00
C PHE A 86 4.57 -7.80 1.61
N LEU A 87 3.25 -7.80 1.81
CA LEU A 87 2.38 -6.73 1.36
C LEU A 87 1.08 -6.67 2.15
N ASP A 88 0.34 -5.59 1.95
CA ASP A 88 -1.03 -5.44 2.47
C ASP A 88 -1.98 -6.44 1.81
N TYR A 89 -2.75 -7.18 2.62
CA TYR A 89 -3.66 -8.21 2.12
C TYR A 89 -4.87 -7.61 1.37
N GLY A 90 -5.36 -6.45 1.81
CA GLY A 90 -6.42 -5.72 1.10
C GLY A 90 -5.98 -5.31 -0.31
N ALA A 91 -4.71 -4.89 -0.47
CA ALA A 91 -4.14 -4.59 -1.78
C ALA A 91 -4.08 -5.83 -2.69
N LEU A 92 -3.64 -6.99 -2.17
CA LEU A 92 -3.62 -8.24 -2.92
C LEU A 92 -5.03 -8.68 -3.34
N ARG A 93 -6.00 -8.61 -2.43
CA ARG A 93 -7.42 -8.91 -2.72
C ARG A 93 -7.97 -7.99 -3.80
N ARG A 94 -7.73 -6.70 -3.70
CA ARG A 94 -8.19 -5.72 -4.69
C ARG A 94 -7.65 -6.03 -6.09
N ASP A 95 -6.38 -6.35 -6.21
CA ASP A 95 -5.74 -6.72 -7.47
C ASP A 95 -6.34 -8.02 -8.04
N SER A 96 -6.62 -9.00 -7.18
CA SER A 96 -7.27 -10.26 -7.54
C SER A 96 -8.70 -10.04 -8.05
N ILE A 97 -9.51 -9.25 -7.34
CA ILE A 97 -10.89 -8.89 -7.74
C ILE A 97 -10.86 -8.19 -9.10
N TRP A 98 -9.93 -7.24 -9.28
CA TRP A 98 -9.78 -6.53 -10.55
C TRP A 98 -9.51 -7.47 -11.70
N ASN A 99 -8.49 -8.30 -11.61
CA ASN A 99 -8.10 -9.22 -12.68
C ASN A 99 -9.18 -10.28 -12.98
N ALA A 100 -9.83 -10.81 -11.95
CA ALA A 100 -10.94 -11.74 -12.12
C ALA A 100 -12.13 -11.08 -12.84
N SER A 101 -12.45 -9.83 -12.51
CA SER A 101 -13.53 -9.09 -13.14
C SER A 101 -13.25 -8.74 -14.58
N VAL A 102 -12.01 -8.34 -14.90
CA VAL A 102 -11.56 -8.12 -16.27
C VAL A 102 -11.63 -9.42 -17.09
N LYS A 103 -11.12 -10.53 -16.54
CA LYS A 103 -11.19 -11.85 -17.19
C LYS A 103 -12.63 -12.30 -17.47
N ALA A 104 -13.53 -12.03 -16.53
CA ALA A 104 -14.95 -12.34 -16.67
C ALA A 104 -15.73 -11.30 -17.51
N ARG A 105 -15.05 -10.26 -18.04
CA ARG A 105 -15.67 -9.15 -18.81
C ARG A 105 -16.84 -8.51 -18.09
N LYS A 106 -16.74 -8.37 -16.77
CA LYS A 106 -17.78 -7.70 -15.97
C LYS A 106 -17.86 -6.21 -16.31
N LYS A 107 -19.06 -5.65 -16.19
CA LYS A 107 -19.25 -4.19 -16.25
C LYS A 107 -18.65 -3.54 -15.01
N TYR A 108 -18.20 -2.30 -15.13
CA TYR A 108 -17.61 -1.55 -14.03
C TYR A 108 -18.49 -1.54 -12.78
N GLY A 109 -19.79 -1.33 -12.92
CA GLY A 109 -20.73 -1.30 -11.80
C GLY A 109 -20.93 -2.63 -11.07
N GLU A 110 -20.64 -3.77 -11.72
CA GLU A 110 -20.93 -5.10 -11.17
C GLU A 110 -19.96 -5.52 -10.05
N PHE A 111 -18.74 -5.00 -10.04
CA PHE A 111 -17.73 -5.36 -9.03
C PHE A 111 -17.22 -4.16 -8.20
N GLU A 112 -17.76 -2.98 -8.44
CA GLU A 112 -17.29 -1.78 -7.74
C GLU A 112 -17.50 -1.88 -6.21
N ALA A 113 -18.56 -2.54 -5.76
CA ALA A 113 -18.80 -2.74 -4.33
C ALA A 113 -17.72 -3.64 -3.68
N GLU A 114 -17.37 -4.76 -4.33
CA GLU A 114 -16.32 -5.67 -3.87
C GLU A 114 -14.95 -4.99 -3.87
N LYS A 115 -14.64 -4.25 -4.94
CA LYS A 115 -13.40 -3.49 -5.07
C LYS A 115 -13.29 -2.41 -4.00
N ARG A 116 -14.39 -1.69 -3.72
CA ARG A 116 -14.43 -0.69 -2.65
C ARG A 116 -14.23 -1.31 -1.27
N ALA A 117 -14.85 -2.46 -1.00
CA ALA A 117 -14.64 -3.18 0.24
C ALA A 117 -13.16 -3.53 0.42
N ALA A 118 -12.53 -4.19 -0.56
CA ALA A 118 -11.10 -4.50 -0.51
C ALA A 118 -10.21 -3.24 -0.39
N SER A 119 -10.62 -2.11 -0.99
CA SER A 119 -9.88 -0.85 -0.89
C SER A 119 -9.99 -0.20 0.50
N LYS A 120 -11.11 -0.38 1.20
CA LYS A 120 -11.27 0.07 2.59
C LYS A 120 -10.36 -0.70 3.56
N ASP A 121 -10.10 -1.96 3.24
CA ASP A 121 -9.21 -2.83 4.01
C ASP A 121 -7.73 -2.66 3.63
N THR A 122 -7.40 -1.72 2.73
CA THR A 122 -6.03 -1.44 2.31
C THR A 122 -5.49 -0.24 3.08
N PHE A 123 -4.53 -0.47 3.96
CA PHE A 123 -3.93 0.55 4.82
C PHE A 123 -2.49 0.92 4.41
N SER A 124 -1.85 0.04 3.65
CA SER A 124 -0.47 0.25 3.22
C SER A 124 -0.30 -0.02 1.72
N HIS A 125 0.58 0.73 1.10
CA HIS A 125 1.00 0.50 -0.28
C HIS A 125 2.42 -0.05 -0.38
N LEU A 126 3.02 -0.37 0.76
CA LEU A 126 4.32 -1.03 0.81
C LEU A 126 4.19 -2.46 0.27
N LYS A 127 5.04 -2.79 -0.69
CA LYS A 127 5.28 -4.17 -1.15
C LYS A 127 6.78 -4.43 -1.15
N LEU A 128 7.19 -5.41 -0.39
CA LEU A 128 8.57 -5.90 -0.36
C LEU A 128 8.64 -7.18 -1.18
N ILE A 129 9.54 -7.24 -2.16
CA ILE A 129 9.82 -8.45 -2.94
C ILE A 129 11.26 -8.85 -2.67
N PHE A 130 11.45 -10.02 -2.06
CA PHE A 130 12.72 -10.57 -1.69
C PHE A 130 13.22 -11.49 -2.80
N ASP A 131 14.35 -11.18 -3.41
CA ASP A 131 15.11 -12.06 -4.28
C ASP A 131 16.15 -12.81 -3.44
N ARG A 132 15.84 -14.06 -3.09
CA ARG A 132 16.70 -14.87 -2.23
C ARG A 132 18.01 -15.27 -2.90
N SER A 133 17.98 -15.44 -4.20
CA SER A 133 19.17 -15.82 -4.96
C SER A 133 20.22 -14.71 -4.99
N LYS A 134 19.77 -13.46 -4.94
CA LYS A 134 20.64 -12.28 -4.92
C LYS A 134 20.84 -11.69 -3.53
N GLY A 135 20.09 -12.16 -2.52
CA GLY A 135 20.11 -11.57 -1.19
C GLY A 135 19.61 -10.12 -1.14
N MET A 136 18.65 -9.76 -2.01
CA MET A 136 18.19 -8.40 -2.20
C MET A 136 16.69 -8.26 -1.98
N ILE A 137 16.27 -7.09 -1.51
CA ILE A 137 14.88 -6.66 -1.43
C ILE A 137 14.65 -5.57 -2.48
N ASN A 138 13.57 -5.71 -3.25
CA ASN A 138 12.99 -4.63 -4.02
C ASN A 138 11.77 -4.11 -3.25
N ALA A 139 11.87 -2.92 -2.72
CA ALA A 139 10.80 -2.26 -1.97
C ALA A 139 10.05 -1.28 -2.88
N HIS A 140 8.74 -1.44 -2.94
CA HIS A 140 7.83 -0.57 -3.66
C HIS A 140 6.96 0.17 -2.66
N GLU A 141 6.92 1.48 -2.76
CA GLU A 141 6.19 2.36 -1.85
C GLU A 141 5.37 3.37 -2.63
N MET A 142 4.26 3.80 -2.07
CA MET A 142 3.50 4.92 -2.61
C MET A 142 3.33 5.98 -1.53
N ILE A 143 3.89 7.15 -1.79
CA ILE A 143 3.78 8.30 -0.91
C ILE A 143 2.91 9.33 -1.61
N PHE A 144 1.77 9.66 -1.02
CA PHE A 144 0.71 10.45 -1.62
C PHE A 144 0.21 9.77 -2.91
N ILE A 145 0.58 10.25 -4.10
CA ILE A 145 0.19 9.67 -5.39
C ILE A 145 1.38 9.16 -6.20
N ASN A 146 2.59 9.38 -5.73
CA ASN A 146 3.81 9.03 -6.43
C ASN A 146 4.29 7.64 -6.00
N LYS A 147 4.76 6.86 -6.97
CA LYS A 147 5.36 5.54 -6.74
C LYS A 147 6.87 5.68 -6.64
N TYR A 148 7.43 5.01 -5.65
CA TYR A 148 8.86 4.95 -5.40
C TYR A 148 9.31 3.50 -5.35
N ARG A 149 10.55 3.27 -5.76
CA ARG A 149 11.19 1.96 -5.64
C ARG A 149 12.62 2.16 -5.17
N TYR A 150 13.05 1.31 -4.26
CA TYR A 150 14.45 1.19 -3.88
C TYR A 150 14.83 -0.28 -3.71
N THR A 151 16.14 -0.54 -3.76
CA THR A 151 16.70 -1.87 -3.59
C THR A 151 17.71 -1.81 -2.45
N GLU A 152 17.66 -2.79 -1.56
CA GLU A 152 18.63 -2.95 -0.48
C GLU A 152 18.98 -4.43 -0.26
N PRO A 153 20.11 -4.76 0.34
CA PRO A 153 20.40 -6.11 0.81
C PRO A 153 19.34 -6.58 1.84
N ILE A 154 19.02 -7.88 1.83
CA ILE A 154 18.16 -8.48 2.87
C ILE A 154 18.88 -8.28 4.22
N PRO A 155 18.28 -7.56 5.18
CA PRO A 155 18.91 -7.32 6.46
C PRO A 155 19.12 -8.63 7.24
N GLN A 156 20.28 -8.78 7.83
CA GLN A 156 20.60 -9.90 8.72
C GLN A 156 20.45 -9.43 10.16
N GLN A 157 19.39 -9.89 10.84
CA GLN A 157 19.20 -9.60 12.26
C GLN A 157 20.13 -10.45 13.11
N GLN A 158 20.74 -9.84 14.12
CA GLN A 158 21.50 -10.56 15.16
C GLN A 158 20.53 -10.97 16.27
N TRP A 159 20.11 -12.24 16.27
CA TRP A 159 19.16 -12.75 17.23
C TRP A 159 19.86 -13.28 18.49
N THR A 160 19.31 -12.92 19.65
CA THR A 160 19.64 -13.55 20.93
C THR A 160 18.47 -14.40 21.35
N MET A 161 18.70 -15.72 21.44
CA MET A 161 17.70 -16.66 21.97
C MET A 161 17.56 -16.43 23.47
N VAL A 162 16.31 -16.32 23.93
CA VAL A 162 16.00 -16.11 25.34
C VAL A 162 15.01 -17.16 25.82
N GLU A 163 15.08 -17.50 27.09
CA GLU A 163 14.15 -18.45 27.70
C GLU A 163 12.71 -17.96 27.62
N GLY A 164 11.80 -18.86 27.33
CA GLY A 164 10.36 -18.64 27.28
C GLY A 164 9.71 -19.34 26.10
N ASP A 165 8.56 -19.96 26.37
CA ASP A 165 7.72 -20.61 25.38
C ASP A 165 6.34 -19.96 25.36
N SER A 166 5.68 -20.02 24.22
CA SER A 166 4.33 -19.53 24.02
C SER A 166 3.63 -20.38 22.97
N THR A 167 2.31 -20.28 22.92
CA THR A 167 1.52 -20.91 21.85
C THR A 167 0.83 -19.82 21.04
N ILE A 168 1.10 -19.77 19.73
CA ILE A 168 0.50 -18.80 18.81
C ILE A 168 -0.08 -19.57 17.63
N LEU A 169 -1.35 -19.36 17.34
CA LEU A 169 -2.10 -20.09 16.31
C LEU A 169 -1.98 -21.63 16.42
N GLY A 170 -1.79 -22.15 17.64
CA GLY A 170 -1.63 -23.57 17.92
C GLY A 170 -0.20 -24.10 17.79
N TYR A 171 0.75 -23.30 17.31
CA TYR A 171 2.16 -23.66 17.20
C TYR A 171 2.93 -23.35 18.48
N THR A 172 3.84 -24.25 18.87
CA THR A 172 4.79 -23.97 19.94
C THR A 172 5.83 -22.96 19.43
N CYS A 173 6.02 -21.90 20.19
CA CYS A 173 6.90 -20.80 19.80
C CYS A 173 7.96 -20.53 20.85
N HIS A 174 9.20 -20.33 20.40
CA HIS A 174 10.36 -19.98 21.22
C HIS A 174 10.65 -18.47 21.07
N LYS A 175 11.27 -17.91 22.09
CA LYS A 175 11.50 -16.46 22.19
C LYS A 175 12.91 -16.08 21.74
N ALA A 176 13.00 -14.98 21.00
CA ALA A 176 14.25 -14.34 20.62
C ALA A 176 14.13 -12.81 20.67
N THR A 177 15.26 -12.14 20.83
CA THR A 177 15.33 -10.67 20.81
C THR A 177 16.37 -10.20 19.82
N THR A 178 16.16 -8.99 19.30
CA THR A 178 17.14 -8.33 18.42
C THR A 178 16.98 -6.82 18.49
N ARG A 179 18.04 -6.10 18.12
CA ARG A 179 17.96 -4.68 17.78
C ARG A 179 17.99 -4.53 16.26
N PHE A 180 17.01 -3.82 15.72
CA PHE A 180 16.92 -3.59 14.28
C PHE A 180 16.46 -2.15 13.98
N ARG A 181 17.23 -1.44 13.17
CA ARG A 181 16.90 -0.08 12.68
C ARG A 181 16.41 0.86 13.80
N GLY A 182 17.17 0.93 14.89
CA GLY A 182 16.93 1.86 16.00
C GLY A 182 15.90 1.40 17.03
N ARG A 183 15.26 0.23 16.85
CA ARG A 183 14.29 -0.34 17.80
C ARG A 183 14.75 -1.70 18.34
N ASP A 184 14.37 -1.98 19.59
CA ASP A 184 14.55 -3.29 20.20
C ASP A 184 13.27 -4.11 20.01
N TYR A 185 13.42 -5.37 19.57
CA TYR A 185 12.31 -6.27 19.23
C TYR A 185 12.34 -7.55 20.04
N VAL A 186 11.15 -8.06 20.33
CA VAL A 186 10.89 -9.41 20.84
C VAL A 186 10.16 -10.19 19.77
N ALA A 187 10.68 -11.34 19.39
CA ALA A 187 10.07 -12.25 18.44
C ALA A 187 9.73 -13.60 19.11
N TRP A 188 8.65 -14.19 18.66
CA TRP A 188 8.23 -15.56 18.93
C TRP A 188 8.21 -16.30 17.60
N TYR A 189 8.97 -17.36 17.45
CA TYR A 189 9.10 -18.13 16.22
C TYR A 189 8.80 -19.61 16.46
N THR A 190 8.36 -20.31 15.42
CA THR A 190 8.07 -21.75 15.49
C THR A 190 8.88 -22.53 14.46
N GLU A 191 9.49 -23.63 14.89
CA GLU A 191 10.20 -24.56 14.01
C GLU A 191 9.26 -25.54 13.30
N GLU A 192 7.99 -25.64 13.75
CA GLU A 192 6.96 -26.44 13.10
C GLU A 192 6.66 -25.95 11.67
N ILE A 193 6.94 -24.69 11.39
CA ILE A 193 6.90 -24.11 10.05
C ILE A 193 8.35 -23.75 9.64
N PRO A 194 9.04 -24.64 8.90
CA PRO A 194 10.50 -24.57 8.69
C PRO A 194 10.89 -23.53 7.62
N TYR A 195 10.34 -22.35 7.72
CA TYR A 195 10.67 -21.21 6.87
C TYR A 195 11.30 -20.11 7.72
N PRO A 196 12.60 -19.77 7.53
CA PRO A 196 13.29 -18.76 8.35
C PRO A 196 12.86 -17.34 7.97
N TYR A 197 11.56 -17.10 7.93
CA TYR A 197 10.96 -15.86 7.42
C TYR A 197 10.03 -15.24 8.47
N GLY A 198 9.66 -13.98 8.23
CA GLY A 198 8.74 -13.26 9.11
C GLY A 198 8.09 -12.08 8.39
N PRO A 199 7.28 -11.30 9.11
CA PRO A 199 6.66 -10.12 8.57
C PRO A 199 7.69 -9.02 8.30
N TYR A 200 7.35 -8.11 7.42
CA TYR A 200 8.20 -6.97 7.03
C TYR A 200 9.57 -7.44 6.53
N LYS A 201 10.66 -6.98 7.14
CA LYS A 201 12.04 -7.34 6.80
C LYS A 201 12.68 -8.27 7.83
N PHE A 202 11.87 -8.87 8.72
CA PHE A 202 12.37 -9.77 9.74
C PHE A 202 12.50 -11.20 9.24
N GLY A 203 13.53 -11.90 9.71
CA GLY A 203 13.77 -13.30 9.38
C GLY A 203 15.08 -13.80 9.98
N GLY A 204 15.51 -15.01 9.57
CA GLY A 204 16.79 -15.59 10.00
C GLY A 204 16.72 -16.38 11.32
N LEU A 205 15.55 -16.55 11.92
CA LEU A 205 15.31 -17.52 13.00
C LEU A 205 15.11 -18.93 12.43
N PRO A 206 15.27 -20.01 13.22
CA PRO A 206 15.15 -21.41 12.74
C PRO A 206 13.77 -21.82 12.24
N GLY A 207 12.82 -20.91 12.11
CA GLY A 207 11.47 -21.14 11.62
C GLY A 207 10.71 -19.84 11.40
N LEU A 208 9.39 -19.95 11.19
CA LEU A 208 8.54 -18.80 10.92
C LEU A 208 8.36 -17.94 12.17
N ILE A 209 8.54 -16.63 12.03
CA ILE A 209 8.22 -15.69 13.10
C ILE A 209 6.69 -15.59 13.20
N ALA A 210 6.13 -16.13 14.30
CA ALA A 210 4.70 -16.13 14.56
C ALA A 210 4.21 -14.82 15.21
N CYS A 211 5.07 -14.17 16.03
CA CYS A 211 4.77 -12.84 16.54
C CYS A 211 6.06 -12.06 16.68
N ILE A 212 6.01 -10.77 16.37
CA ILE A 212 7.11 -9.85 16.64
C ILE A 212 6.56 -8.49 17.00
N TYR A 213 7.17 -7.86 17.98
CA TYR A 213 6.81 -6.50 18.40
C TYR A 213 8.05 -5.75 18.93
N ASP A 214 8.06 -4.45 18.74
CA ASP A 214 9.05 -3.58 19.40
C ASP A 214 8.72 -3.45 20.90
N THR A 215 9.72 -3.20 21.73
CA THR A 215 9.58 -3.16 23.20
C THR A 215 8.58 -2.10 23.68
N GLN A 216 8.30 -1.08 22.88
CA GLN A 216 7.28 -0.07 23.14
C GLN A 216 5.86 -0.52 22.71
N ARG A 217 5.74 -1.66 22.04
CA ARG A 217 4.49 -2.18 21.47
C ARG A 217 3.79 -1.19 20.52
N GLU A 218 4.57 -0.47 19.76
CA GLU A 218 4.08 0.47 18.74
C GLU A 218 3.89 -0.21 17.38
N HIS A 219 4.65 -1.25 17.12
CA HIS A 219 4.55 -2.11 15.94
C HIS A 219 4.46 -3.56 16.38
N ILE A 220 3.32 -4.18 16.16
CA ILE A 220 3.07 -5.57 16.52
C ILE A 220 2.60 -6.32 15.29
N TYR A 221 3.18 -7.46 15.02
CA TYR A 221 2.75 -8.40 14.00
C TYR A 221 2.43 -9.74 14.67
N THR A 222 1.24 -10.27 14.46
CA THR A 222 0.83 -11.56 14.99
C THR A 222 0.32 -12.44 13.87
N LEU A 223 0.86 -13.64 13.74
CA LEU A 223 0.41 -14.67 12.81
C LEU A 223 -1.02 -15.10 13.16
N VAL A 224 -1.92 -14.99 12.22
CA VAL A 224 -3.34 -15.36 12.38
C VAL A 224 -3.80 -16.41 11.38
N GLY A 225 -2.93 -16.79 10.44
CA GLY A 225 -3.19 -17.86 9.48
C GLY A 225 -1.94 -18.28 8.75
N PHE A 226 -1.84 -19.59 8.45
CA PHE A 226 -0.82 -20.15 7.57
C PHE A 226 -1.47 -21.24 6.71
N GLU A 227 -1.32 -21.11 5.40
CA GLU A 227 -1.96 -22.04 4.47
C GLU A 227 -1.14 -22.24 3.21
N LYS A 228 -1.45 -23.30 2.48
CA LYS A 228 -0.97 -23.47 1.10
C LYS A 228 -1.59 -22.39 0.22
N ALA A 229 -0.78 -21.74 -0.60
CA ALA A 229 -1.26 -20.72 -1.51
C ALA A 229 -2.27 -21.28 -2.51
N PRO A 230 -3.32 -20.53 -2.87
CA PRO A 230 -4.25 -20.94 -3.93
C PRO A 230 -3.54 -21.03 -5.29
N ALA A 231 -4.15 -21.74 -6.23
CA ALA A 231 -3.63 -21.81 -7.58
C ALA A 231 -3.59 -20.41 -8.22
N LEU A 232 -2.56 -20.16 -9.03
CA LEU A 232 -2.32 -18.88 -9.72
C LEU A 232 -2.06 -17.70 -8.78
N ASP A 233 -1.56 -17.99 -7.60
CA ASP A 233 -1.09 -16.97 -6.67
C ASP A 233 0.36 -16.60 -6.98
N TYR A 234 0.54 -15.45 -7.61
CA TYR A 234 1.85 -15.01 -8.08
C TYR A 234 2.51 -14.03 -7.11
N ILE A 235 3.82 -14.17 -7.00
CA ILE A 235 4.69 -13.11 -6.47
C ILE A 235 5.03 -12.21 -7.65
N TYR A 236 4.51 -11.00 -7.66
CA TYR A 236 4.60 -10.12 -8.82
C TYR A 236 4.72 -8.66 -8.43
N TYR A 237 5.14 -7.86 -9.39
CA TYR A 237 4.98 -6.42 -9.38
C TYR A 237 4.00 -5.99 -10.47
N GLY A 238 3.02 -5.17 -10.10
CA GLY A 238 2.05 -4.60 -11.04
C GLY A 238 2.64 -3.41 -11.80
N ASN A 239 2.81 -3.55 -13.10
CA ASN A 239 3.27 -2.49 -14.00
C ASN A 239 2.12 -1.50 -14.25
N GLY A 240 1.97 -0.53 -13.36
CA GLY A 240 0.98 0.53 -13.54
C GLY A 240 1.44 1.58 -14.54
N ARG A 241 0.49 2.36 -15.08
CA ARG A 241 0.77 3.47 -16.04
C ARG A 241 1.57 4.63 -15.42
N ARG A 242 1.71 4.70 -14.08
CA ARG A 242 2.43 5.77 -13.40
C ARG A 242 3.92 5.48 -13.39
N LYS A 243 4.71 6.52 -13.64
CA LYS A 243 6.17 6.47 -13.49
C LYS A 243 6.54 6.02 -12.07
N ILE A 244 7.56 5.18 -11.99
CA ILE A 244 8.20 4.80 -10.74
C ILE A 244 9.46 5.64 -10.60
N ASN A 245 9.64 6.26 -9.46
CA ASN A 245 10.84 7.01 -9.12
C ASN A 245 11.80 6.06 -8.41
N GLU A 246 12.97 5.84 -9.01
CA GLU A 246 14.06 5.10 -8.39
C GLU A 246 14.74 6.01 -7.39
N VAL A 247 14.86 5.56 -6.16
CA VAL A 247 15.38 6.33 -5.02
C VAL A 247 16.15 5.42 -4.09
N THR A 248 16.78 5.98 -3.07
CA THR A 248 17.35 5.21 -1.96
C THR A 248 16.32 5.01 -0.83
N ARG A 249 16.60 4.08 0.08
CA ARG A 249 15.80 3.87 1.28
C ARG A 249 15.71 5.15 2.13
N GLU A 250 16.84 5.83 2.28
CA GLU A 250 16.97 7.08 3.05
C GLU A 250 16.10 8.19 2.45
N GLU A 251 16.05 8.27 1.11
CA GLU A 251 15.18 9.23 0.40
C GLU A 251 13.71 8.91 0.62
N VAL A 252 13.30 7.62 0.58
CA VAL A 252 11.92 7.22 0.89
C VAL A 252 11.57 7.58 2.33
N ASN A 253 12.42 7.27 3.30
CA ASN A 253 12.20 7.60 4.71
C ASN A 253 12.06 9.11 4.92
N LYS A 254 12.90 9.91 4.25
CA LYS A 254 12.79 11.38 4.26
C LYS A 254 11.47 11.86 3.67
N LEU A 255 11.05 11.31 2.53
CA LEU A 255 9.79 11.67 1.88
C LEU A 255 8.57 11.28 2.74
N GLN A 256 8.59 10.11 3.37
CA GLN A 256 7.57 9.67 4.32
C GLN A 256 7.45 10.65 5.49
N ARG A 257 8.58 11.01 6.11
CA ARG A 257 8.61 12.00 7.19
C ARG A 257 8.02 13.33 6.73
N GLN A 258 8.48 13.86 5.58
CA GLN A 258 7.96 15.11 5.04
C GLN A 258 6.46 15.04 4.73
N PHE A 259 5.95 13.91 4.25
CA PHE A 259 4.54 13.73 3.98
C PHE A 259 3.67 13.82 5.25
N HIS A 260 4.20 13.36 6.39
CA HIS A 260 3.51 13.45 7.67
C HIS A 260 3.65 14.84 8.30
N GLU A 261 4.85 15.38 8.34
CA GLU A 261 5.16 16.65 9.00
C GLU A 261 4.70 17.87 8.19
N GLN A 262 4.79 17.80 6.85
CA GLN A 262 4.53 18.91 5.95
C GLN A 262 3.66 18.49 4.74
N PRO A 263 2.45 17.96 4.96
CA PRO A 263 1.60 17.44 3.87
C PRO A 263 1.23 18.48 2.81
N ASN A 264 1.36 19.78 3.12
CA ASN A 264 1.13 20.87 2.18
C ASN A 264 2.15 20.94 1.03
N LEU A 265 3.32 20.33 1.21
CA LEU A 265 4.33 20.24 0.13
C LEU A 265 3.89 19.27 -0.98
N PHE A 266 3.00 18.33 -0.66
CA PHE A 266 2.52 17.31 -1.58
C PHE A 266 1.25 17.79 -2.28
N LYS A 267 1.39 18.28 -3.52
CA LYS A 267 0.30 18.78 -4.34
C LYS A 267 0.15 17.93 -5.60
N SER A 268 -1.04 17.84 -6.12
CA SER A 268 -1.31 17.18 -7.40
C SER A 268 -2.54 17.78 -8.08
N ASP A 269 -2.40 18.08 -9.35
CA ASP A 269 -3.50 18.48 -10.22
C ASP A 269 -4.48 17.33 -10.50
N LEU A 270 -4.07 16.08 -10.18
CA LEU A 270 -4.92 14.89 -10.31
C LEU A 270 -5.96 14.76 -9.20
N ILE A 271 -5.80 15.50 -8.09
CA ILE A 271 -6.72 15.53 -6.97
C ILE A 271 -7.42 16.87 -6.96
N THR A 272 -8.59 16.91 -7.57
CA THR A 272 -9.49 18.06 -7.49
C THR A 272 -10.55 17.73 -6.43
N PRO A 273 -10.55 18.41 -5.27
CA PRO A 273 -11.60 18.21 -4.30
C PRO A 273 -12.94 18.67 -4.86
N ALA A 274 -14.03 18.05 -4.43
CA ALA A 274 -15.36 18.54 -4.75
C ALA A 274 -15.49 19.99 -4.25
N PRO A 275 -16.28 20.85 -4.93
CA PRO A 275 -16.53 22.19 -4.49
C PRO A 275 -16.94 22.26 -3.02
N GLY A 276 -16.30 23.09 -2.24
CA GLY A 276 -16.56 23.23 -0.79
C GLY A 276 -15.84 22.22 0.12
N THR A 277 -15.14 21.21 -0.44
CA THR A 277 -14.38 20.24 0.35
C THR A 277 -13.03 20.83 0.75
N LYS A 278 -12.77 20.92 2.04
CA LYS A 278 -11.45 21.26 2.58
C LYS A 278 -10.61 19.97 2.66
N ILE A 279 -9.48 19.93 1.95
CA ILE A 279 -8.51 18.85 2.14
C ILE A 279 -7.84 19.10 3.50
N ASN A 280 -7.93 18.14 4.41
CA ASN A 280 -7.16 18.21 5.65
C ASN A 280 -5.68 17.98 5.32
N ARG A 281 -4.89 19.04 5.48
CA ARG A 281 -3.43 19.03 5.24
C ARG A 281 -2.66 19.33 6.54
N GLN A 282 -3.25 19.01 7.68
CA GLN A 282 -2.57 19.16 8.95
C GLN A 282 -1.45 18.12 9.09
N PRO A 283 -0.35 18.46 9.75
CA PRO A 283 0.66 17.50 10.14
C PRO A 283 0.04 16.32 10.88
N LYS A 284 0.64 15.15 10.69
CA LYS A 284 0.23 13.92 11.37
C LYS A 284 1.43 13.36 12.12
N PRO A 285 1.21 12.65 13.22
CA PRO A 285 2.28 11.90 13.87
C PRO A 285 2.98 10.97 12.89
N TYR A 286 4.28 10.81 13.06
CA TYR A 286 5.11 9.93 12.25
C TYR A 286 5.93 9.02 13.16
N ASN A 287 5.55 7.77 13.20
CA ASN A 287 6.19 6.74 14.02
C ASN A 287 6.63 5.57 13.13
N PRO A 288 7.76 5.71 12.38
CA PRO A 288 8.19 4.70 11.44
C PRO A 288 8.71 3.44 12.16
N ILE A 289 8.61 2.29 11.46
CA ILE A 289 9.17 1.03 11.95
C ILE A 289 10.69 1.03 11.94
N GLU A 290 11.31 1.82 11.05
CA GLU A 290 12.76 2.05 10.98
C GLU A 290 13.06 3.49 11.40
N LEU A 291 13.86 3.66 12.45
CA LEU A 291 14.27 4.98 12.97
C LEU A 291 15.59 5.47 12.36
N GLU A 292 16.34 4.57 11.68
CA GLU A 292 17.66 4.79 11.06
C GLU A 292 17.62 4.57 9.55
#